data_6e1f64b5089615e117227a77eab4da9e
#
_entry.id   6e1f64b5089615e117227a77eab4da9e
#
_cell.length_a   1.000
_cell.length_b   1.000
_cell.length_c   1.000
_cell.angle_alpha   90.00
_cell.angle_beta   90.00
_cell.angle_gamma   90.00
#
_symmetry.space_group_name_H-M   'P 1'
#
loop_
_entity.id
_entity.type
_entity.pdbx_description
1 polymer ?
#
loop_
_entity_poly.entity_id
_entity_poly.type
_entity_poly.pdbx_seq_one_letter_code
_entity_poly.pdbx_strand_id
1 'polypeptide(L)'
;MDFPEELKYSKEHFWVRQEGDRAVIGITDYAQSELGNITAVELPEPGDELEQDDSFGSIEARKTVAELYAPLSGTVLEVNSELGNAPEFVNDDPYDGGWLVVIEMADAEEMNLLMSAEHYEDYVSVAD
;
A
#
# COMPACT_ATOMS: atom_id res chain seq x y z
N MET A 1 -9.01 -10.66 10.76
CA MET A 1 -8.16 -9.83 9.87
C MET A 1 -8.05 -8.44 10.47
N ASP A 2 -6.88 -7.83 10.40
CA ASP A 2 -6.59 -6.59 11.12
C ASP A 2 -6.67 -5.38 10.19
N PHE A 3 -7.40 -4.33 10.63
CA PHE A 3 -7.50 -3.07 9.90
C PHE A 3 -7.34 -1.92 10.89
N PRO A 4 -6.09 -1.46 11.13
CA PRO A 4 -5.83 -0.39 12.09
C PRO A 4 -6.69 0.86 11.86
N GLU A 5 -7.29 1.38 12.93
CA GLU A 5 -8.22 2.49 12.84
C GLU A 5 -7.57 3.83 12.48
N GLU A 6 -6.29 3.99 12.78
CA GLU A 6 -5.55 5.21 12.50
C GLU A 6 -5.15 5.37 11.05
N LEU A 7 -5.33 4.33 10.23
CA LEU A 7 -4.97 4.34 8.82
C LEU A 7 -6.15 4.68 7.93
N LYS A 8 -5.86 5.07 6.69
CA LYS A 8 -6.85 5.22 5.63
C LYS A 8 -6.61 4.15 4.58
N TYR A 9 -7.63 3.84 3.80
CA TYR A 9 -7.60 2.70 2.88
C TYR A 9 -8.14 3.06 1.51
N SER A 10 -7.55 2.48 0.47
CA SER A 10 -8.03 2.67 -0.90
C SER A 10 -8.83 1.45 -1.36
N LYS A 11 -9.60 1.63 -2.43
CA LYS A 11 -10.39 0.54 -3.04
C LYS A 11 -9.50 -0.57 -3.61
N GLU A 12 -8.27 -0.25 -3.93
CA GLU A 12 -7.30 -1.19 -4.48
C GLU A 12 -6.52 -1.92 -3.38
N HIS A 13 -6.94 -1.76 -2.11
CA HIS A 13 -6.40 -2.48 -0.96
C HIS A 13 -5.02 -2.02 -0.52
N PHE A 14 -4.80 -0.71 -0.54
CA PHE A 14 -3.61 -0.09 0.03
C PHE A 14 -3.99 0.67 1.29
N TRP A 15 -3.08 0.67 2.27
CA TRP A 15 -3.24 1.51 3.43
C TRP A 15 -2.33 2.73 3.32
N VAL A 16 -2.74 3.80 3.97
CA VAL A 16 -1.99 5.06 4.00
C VAL A 16 -1.91 5.55 5.43
N ARG A 17 -0.69 5.84 5.88
CA ARG A 17 -0.45 6.47 7.18
C ARG A 17 0.11 7.87 6.92
N GLN A 18 -0.66 8.88 7.28
CA GLN A 18 -0.24 10.26 7.09
C GLN A 18 0.68 10.72 8.21
N GLU A 19 1.81 11.32 7.85
CA GLU A 19 2.79 11.88 8.78
C GLU A 19 3.16 13.27 8.29
N GLY A 20 2.36 14.28 8.66
CA GLY A 20 2.53 15.63 8.15
C GLY A 20 2.24 15.68 6.66
N ASP A 21 3.20 16.13 5.87
CA ASP A 21 3.08 16.20 4.41
C ASP A 21 3.45 14.88 3.74
N ARG A 22 3.88 13.89 4.52
CA ARG A 22 4.31 12.60 4.01
C ARG A 22 3.25 11.55 4.23
N ALA A 23 3.29 10.50 3.43
CA ALA A 23 2.42 9.34 3.60
C ALA A 23 3.23 8.07 3.42
N VAL A 24 3.06 7.14 4.34
CA VAL A 24 3.62 5.79 4.22
C VAL A 24 2.53 4.91 3.63
N ILE A 25 2.88 4.12 2.62
CA ILE A 25 1.92 3.31 1.86
C ILE A 25 2.34 1.85 1.88
N GLY A 26 1.37 0.97 2.06
CA GLY A 26 1.56 -0.47 1.95
C GLY A 26 0.29 -1.15 1.53
N ILE A 27 0.31 -2.49 1.44
CA ILE A 27 -0.91 -3.25 1.15
C ILE A 27 -1.54 -3.74 2.45
N THR A 28 -2.86 -3.94 2.42
CA THR A 28 -3.59 -4.34 3.61
C THR A 28 -3.42 -5.83 3.91
N ASP A 29 -3.82 -6.22 5.11
CA ASP A 29 -3.86 -7.62 5.51
C ASP A 29 -4.77 -8.43 4.57
N TYR A 30 -5.89 -7.84 4.16
CA TYR A 30 -6.79 -8.47 3.20
C TYR A 30 -6.06 -8.76 1.87
N ALA A 31 -5.32 -7.77 1.35
CA ALA A 31 -4.61 -7.92 0.09
C ALA A 31 -3.55 -9.01 0.15
N GLN A 32 -2.75 -9.05 1.22
CA GLN A 32 -1.72 -10.06 1.33
C GLN A 32 -2.33 -11.46 1.48
N SER A 33 -3.47 -11.60 2.15
CA SER A 33 -4.12 -12.89 2.30
C SER A 33 -4.65 -13.41 0.97
N GLU A 34 -5.14 -12.52 0.11
CA GLU A 34 -5.62 -12.89 -1.22
C GLU A 34 -4.48 -13.28 -2.16
N LEU A 35 -3.32 -12.61 -2.04
CA LEU A 35 -2.17 -12.89 -2.87
C LEU A 35 -1.43 -14.17 -2.46
N GLY A 36 -1.44 -14.49 -1.17
CA GLY A 36 -0.66 -15.60 -0.63
C GLY A 36 0.82 -15.21 -0.50
N ASN A 37 1.71 -16.21 -0.53
CA ASN A 37 3.13 -15.98 -0.31
C ASN A 37 3.74 -15.06 -1.37
N ILE A 38 4.25 -13.93 -0.91
CA ILE A 38 4.88 -12.95 -1.78
C ILE A 38 6.34 -13.30 -1.97
N THR A 39 6.77 -13.38 -3.22
CA THR A 39 8.11 -13.82 -3.59
C THR A 39 9.01 -12.71 -4.08
N ALA A 40 8.43 -11.61 -4.57
CA ALA A 40 9.21 -10.46 -5.02
C ALA A 40 8.33 -9.21 -5.03
N VAL A 41 8.98 -8.06 -4.88
CA VAL A 41 8.29 -6.76 -4.94
C VAL A 41 9.13 -5.87 -5.83
N GLU A 42 8.48 -5.24 -6.81
CA GLU A 42 9.13 -4.27 -7.67
C GLU A 42 8.62 -2.89 -7.29
N LEU A 43 9.52 -2.03 -6.80
CA LEU A 43 9.19 -0.71 -6.27
C LEU A 43 9.77 0.39 -7.15
N PRO A 44 9.20 1.61 -7.09
CA PRO A 44 9.74 2.74 -7.81
C PRO A 44 11.05 3.20 -7.17
N GLU A 45 11.64 4.26 -7.72
CA GLU A 45 12.86 4.85 -7.18
C GLU A 45 12.54 6.17 -6.50
N PRO A 46 13.33 6.57 -5.47
CA PRO A 46 13.19 7.90 -4.89
C PRO A 46 13.30 8.96 -5.99
N GLY A 47 12.41 9.93 -5.94
CA GLY A 47 12.33 10.98 -6.95
C GLY A 47 11.27 10.73 -8.01
N ASP A 48 10.77 9.51 -8.13
CA ASP A 48 9.69 9.21 -9.08
C ASP A 48 8.39 9.90 -8.65
N GLU A 49 7.63 10.36 -9.63
CA GLU A 49 6.35 10.98 -9.37
C GLU A 49 5.23 9.98 -9.60
N LEU A 50 4.28 9.96 -8.67
CA LEU A 50 3.11 9.08 -8.73
C LEU A 50 1.86 9.91 -8.92
N GLU A 51 0.92 9.40 -9.72
CA GLU A 51 -0.41 9.98 -9.83
C GLU A 51 -1.41 9.00 -9.25
N GLN A 52 -2.42 9.52 -8.55
CA GLN A 52 -3.46 8.70 -7.94
C GLN A 52 -4.05 7.73 -8.97
N ASP A 53 -4.19 6.48 -8.56
CA ASP A 53 -4.74 5.37 -9.35
C ASP A 53 -3.84 4.83 -10.47
N ASP A 54 -2.65 5.42 -10.68
CA ASP A 54 -1.70 4.88 -11.63
C ASP A 54 -0.83 3.79 -10.99
N SER A 55 -0.39 2.85 -11.82
CA SER A 55 0.51 1.79 -11.36
C SER A 55 1.90 2.36 -11.07
N PHE A 56 2.49 1.96 -9.93
CA PHE A 56 3.84 2.40 -9.58
C PHE A 56 4.80 1.24 -9.31
N GLY A 57 4.37 0.03 -9.49
CA GLY A 57 5.20 -1.15 -9.27
C GLY A 57 4.36 -2.40 -9.31
N SER A 58 4.91 -3.50 -8.79
CA SER A 58 4.20 -4.77 -8.78
C SER A 58 4.62 -5.63 -7.60
N ILE A 59 3.75 -6.56 -7.23
CA ILE A 59 4.02 -7.60 -6.26
C ILE A 59 3.87 -8.93 -6.94
N GLU A 60 4.89 -9.77 -6.84
CA GLU A 60 4.86 -11.11 -7.38
C GLU A 60 4.63 -12.10 -6.25
N ALA A 61 3.60 -12.93 -6.40
CA ALA A 61 3.31 -14.01 -5.48
C ALA A 61 3.45 -15.33 -6.23
N ARG A 62 3.35 -16.46 -5.53
CA ARG A 62 3.55 -17.77 -6.16
C ARG A 62 2.61 -18.04 -7.34
N LYS A 63 1.38 -17.54 -7.26
CA LYS A 63 0.35 -17.88 -8.25
C LYS A 63 -0.06 -16.72 -9.14
N THR A 64 0.39 -15.51 -8.83
CA THR A 64 -0.08 -14.33 -9.55
C THR A 64 0.87 -13.16 -9.40
N VAL A 65 0.71 -12.17 -10.26
CA VAL A 65 1.41 -10.89 -10.17
C VAL A 65 0.33 -9.81 -10.09
N ALA A 66 0.45 -8.90 -9.13
CA ALA A 66 -0.50 -7.80 -8.95
C ALA A 66 0.20 -6.47 -9.15
N GLU A 67 -0.51 -5.54 -9.80
CA GLU A 67 -0.01 -4.17 -9.96
C GLU A 67 -0.24 -3.39 -8.68
N LEU A 68 0.68 -2.46 -8.38
CA LEU A 68 0.54 -1.55 -7.26
C LEU A 68 -0.02 -0.23 -7.76
N TYR A 69 -1.20 0.16 -7.26
CA TYR A 69 -1.86 1.39 -7.67
C TYR A 69 -1.72 2.46 -6.60
N ALA A 70 -1.24 3.64 -6.98
CA ALA A 70 -0.99 4.71 -6.03
C ALA A 70 -2.30 5.21 -5.42
N PRO A 71 -2.45 5.16 -4.08
CA PRO A 71 -3.65 5.68 -3.45
C PRO A 71 -3.69 7.21 -3.40
N LEU A 72 -2.53 7.84 -3.59
CA LEU A 72 -2.36 9.29 -3.56
C LEU A 72 -1.32 9.69 -4.61
N SER A 73 -1.42 10.94 -5.07
CA SER A 73 -0.39 11.54 -5.91
C SER A 73 0.73 12.09 -5.04
N GLY A 74 1.96 12.01 -5.51
CA GLY A 74 3.10 12.54 -4.78
C GLY A 74 4.42 12.13 -5.37
N THR A 75 5.50 12.52 -4.68
CA THR A 75 6.86 12.19 -5.07
C THR A 75 7.42 11.15 -4.12
N VAL A 76 8.01 10.09 -4.64
CA VAL A 76 8.60 9.03 -3.82
C VAL A 76 9.83 9.59 -3.09
N LEU A 77 9.83 9.47 -1.77
CA LEU A 77 10.95 9.89 -0.93
C LEU A 77 11.82 8.71 -0.53
N GLU A 78 11.19 7.58 -0.20
CA GLU A 78 11.88 6.37 0.23
C GLU A 78 11.13 5.14 -0.25
N VAL A 79 11.88 4.07 -0.46
CA VAL A 79 11.30 2.75 -0.74
C VAL A 79 11.87 1.77 0.29
N ASN A 80 11.09 0.73 0.60
CA ASN A 80 11.52 -0.28 1.56
C ASN A 80 12.43 -1.31 0.89
N SER A 81 13.71 -1.00 0.86
CA SER A 81 14.71 -1.85 0.18
C SER A 81 14.88 -3.22 0.85
N GLU A 82 14.45 -3.37 2.10
CA GLU A 82 14.53 -4.67 2.78
C GLU A 82 13.65 -5.73 2.13
N LEU A 83 12.61 -5.31 1.41
CA LEU A 83 11.73 -6.24 0.72
C LEU A 83 12.42 -6.96 -0.44
N GLY A 84 13.53 -6.43 -0.94
CA GLY A 84 14.33 -7.10 -1.96
C GLY A 84 14.93 -8.40 -1.45
N ASN A 85 15.28 -8.46 -0.16
CA ASN A 85 15.85 -9.65 0.47
C ASN A 85 14.82 -10.44 1.27
N ALA A 86 13.74 -9.79 1.72
CA ALA A 86 12.77 -10.39 2.62
C ALA A 86 11.35 -9.96 2.25
N PRO A 87 10.86 -10.35 1.05
CA PRO A 87 9.52 -9.95 0.62
C PRO A 87 8.42 -10.50 1.52
N GLU A 88 8.68 -11.52 2.29
CA GLU A 88 7.73 -12.11 3.23
C GLU A 88 7.30 -11.16 4.34
N PHE A 89 8.02 -10.06 4.56
CA PHE A 89 7.56 -9.03 5.51
C PHE A 89 6.20 -8.46 5.11
N VAL A 90 5.90 -8.43 3.82
CA VAL A 90 4.60 -7.96 3.34
C VAL A 90 3.49 -8.87 3.84
N ASN A 91 3.73 -10.17 3.91
CA ASN A 91 2.78 -11.14 4.46
C ASN A 91 2.73 -11.07 5.98
N ASP A 92 3.90 -11.05 6.62
CA ASP A 92 4.01 -11.22 8.07
C ASP A 92 3.67 -9.94 8.84
N ASP A 93 3.93 -8.78 8.24
CA ASP A 93 3.79 -7.51 8.95
C ASP A 93 3.41 -6.38 7.98
N PRO A 94 2.24 -6.50 7.32
CA PRO A 94 1.87 -5.57 6.25
C PRO A 94 1.75 -4.11 6.68
N TYR A 95 1.45 -3.85 7.95
CA TYR A 95 1.22 -2.49 8.45
C TYR A 95 2.45 -1.84 9.07
N ASP A 96 3.56 -2.57 9.18
CA ASP A 96 4.79 -2.02 9.75
C ASP A 96 5.99 -2.45 8.89
N GLY A 97 6.67 -3.55 9.20
CA GLY A 97 7.86 -3.98 8.46
C GLY A 97 7.66 -4.19 6.97
N GLY A 98 6.43 -4.43 6.53
CA GLY A 98 6.07 -4.64 5.13
C GLY A 98 5.66 -3.38 4.36
N TRP A 99 5.94 -2.18 4.89
CA TRP A 99 5.62 -0.95 4.16
C TRP A 99 6.34 -0.92 2.80
N LEU A 100 5.74 -0.24 1.83
CA LEU A 100 6.26 -0.20 0.47
C LEU A 100 7.04 1.07 0.15
N VAL A 101 6.39 2.21 0.27
CA VAL A 101 7.00 3.51 -0.09
C VAL A 101 6.56 4.59 0.88
N VAL A 102 7.39 5.65 0.96
CA VAL A 102 7.02 6.90 1.60
C VAL A 102 7.00 7.96 0.51
N ILE A 103 5.92 8.72 0.43
CA ILE A 103 5.81 9.78 -0.55
C ILE A 103 5.61 11.14 0.13
N GLU A 104 5.97 12.21 -0.58
CA GLU A 104 5.57 13.56 -0.23
C GLU A 104 4.28 13.82 -1.01
N MET A 105 3.18 14.08 -0.31
CA MET A 105 1.88 14.24 -0.94
C MET A 105 1.83 15.50 -1.80
N ALA A 106 1.34 15.35 -3.03
CA ALA A 106 1.13 16.49 -3.93
C ALA A 106 -0.12 17.28 -3.54
N ASP A 107 -1.15 16.57 -3.06
CA ASP A 107 -2.42 17.17 -2.66
C ASP A 107 -3.00 16.38 -1.50
N ALA A 108 -2.89 16.94 -0.30
CA ALA A 108 -3.37 16.28 0.90
C ALA A 108 -4.89 16.07 0.91
N GLU A 109 -5.63 16.81 0.08
CA GLU A 109 -7.08 16.63 -0.02
C GLU A 109 -7.47 15.29 -0.62
N GLU A 110 -6.57 14.64 -1.34
CA GLU A 110 -6.82 13.28 -1.86
C GLU A 110 -7.06 12.29 -0.72
N MET A 111 -6.56 12.56 0.48
CA MET A 111 -6.83 11.72 1.65
C MET A 111 -8.34 11.58 1.92
N ASN A 112 -9.12 12.59 1.53
CA ASN A 112 -10.58 12.59 1.75
C ASN A 112 -11.29 11.58 0.85
N LEU A 113 -10.63 11.09 -0.19
CA LEU A 113 -11.19 10.10 -1.09
C LEU A 113 -10.97 8.68 -0.58
N LEU A 114 -10.17 8.52 0.47
CA LEU A 114 -9.86 7.22 1.04
C LEU A 114 -10.89 6.84 2.09
N MET A 115 -10.95 5.54 2.39
CA MET A 115 -11.90 5.01 3.35
C MET A 115 -11.31 4.95 4.75
N SER A 116 -12.17 5.10 5.77
CA SER A 116 -11.80 4.77 7.14
C SER A 116 -11.65 3.25 7.28
N ALA A 117 -11.09 2.80 8.39
CA ALA A 117 -10.96 1.37 8.67
C ALA A 117 -12.32 0.67 8.68
N GLU A 118 -13.31 1.28 9.33
CA GLU A 118 -14.66 0.72 9.39
C GLU A 118 -15.29 0.61 8.01
N HIS A 119 -15.16 1.64 7.21
CA HIS A 119 -15.70 1.67 5.86
C HIS A 119 -15.02 0.63 4.97
N TYR A 120 -13.70 0.50 5.10
CA TYR A 120 -12.94 -0.48 4.34
C TYR A 120 -13.31 -1.91 4.75
N GLU A 121 -13.49 -2.15 6.06
CA GLU A 121 -13.91 -3.45 6.55
C GLU A 121 -15.24 -3.87 5.95
N ASP A 122 -16.19 -2.93 5.88
CA ASP A 122 -17.48 -3.19 5.23
C ASP A 122 -17.32 -3.46 3.74
N TYR A 123 -16.43 -2.73 3.09
CA TYR A 123 -16.17 -2.87 1.67
C TYR A 123 -15.62 -4.26 1.32
N VAL A 124 -14.65 -4.76 2.08
CA VAL A 124 -14.07 -6.09 1.80
C VAL A 124 -15.01 -7.21 2.21
N SER A 125 -15.88 -7.01 3.20
CA SER A 125 -16.88 -8.00 3.60
C SER A 125 -17.89 -8.24 2.50
N VAL A 126 -18.26 -7.21 1.77
CA VAL A 126 -19.20 -7.32 0.64
C VAL A 126 -18.51 -8.00 -0.55
N ALA A 127 -17.20 -7.77 -0.72
CA ALA A 127 -16.43 -8.32 -1.83
C ALA A 127 -16.20 -9.83 -1.69
N ASP A 128 -16.27 -10.33 -0.46
CA ASP A 128 -16.09 -11.79 -0.21
C ASP A 128 -17.36 -12.57 -0.63
#